data_9832245ad7c27400b18973cd23949a58
#
_entry.id   9832245ad7c27400b18973cd23949a58
#
_cell.length_a   1.000
_cell.length_b   1.000
_cell.length_c   1.000
_cell.angle_alpha   90.00
_cell.angle_beta   90.00
_cell.angle_gamma   90.00
#
_symmetry.space_group_name_H-M   'P 1'
#
loop_
_entity.id
_entity.type
_entity.pdbx_description
1 polymer ?
#
loop_
_entity_poly.entity_id
_entity_poly.type
_entity_poly.pdbx_seq_one_letter_code
_entity_poly.pdbx_strand_id
1 'polypeptide(L)' 'MQNSYQGYWFSCETTYSDDIGTRRWTLLLINKSNGKINTIGLNDQMTMGEVLKLAYEEIEKLNKEQK' A
#
# COMPACT_ATOMS: atom_id res chain seq x y z
N MET A 1 -5.85 -4.91 10.17
CA MET A 1 -7.17 -4.46 9.70
C MET A 1 -7.05 -3.94 8.28
N GLN A 2 -7.86 -4.46 7.38
CA GLN A 2 -7.85 -4.02 5.98
C GLN A 2 -8.79 -2.84 5.77
N ASN A 3 -8.33 -1.88 5.02
CA ASN A 3 -9.13 -0.71 4.66
C ASN A 3 -9.50 -0.80 3.19
N SER A 4 -10.54 -0.08 2.80
CA SER A 4 -11.09 -0.13 1.45
C SER A 4 -11.28 1.29 0.92
N TYR A 5 -10.94 1.51 -0.36
CA TYR A 5 -11.10 2.81 -1.01
C TYR A 5 -11.20 2.63 -2.52
N GLN A 6 -12.28 3.13 -3.11
CA GLN A 6 -12.49 3.18 -4.56
C GLN A 6 -12.15 1.88 -5.32
N GLY A 7 -12.61 0.75 -4.79
CA GLY A 7 -12.43 -0.53 -5.45
C GLY A 7 -11.13 -1.24 -5.13
N TYR A 8 -10.40 -0.77 -4.12
CA TYR A 8 -9.15 -1.38 -3.67
C TYR A 8 -9.19 -1.66 -2.18
N TRP A 9 -8.61 -2.79 -1.78
CA TRP A 9 -8.23 -3.04 -0.41
C TRP A 9 -6.82 -2.50 -0.21
N PHE A 10 -6.55 -1.89 0.94
CA PHE A 10 -5.18 -1.51 1.25
C PHE A 10 -4.85 -1.82 2.71
N SER A 11 -3.60 -2.17 2.94
CA SER A 11 -3.11 -2.47 4.28
C SER A 11 -1.62 -2.14 4.35
N CYS A 12 -1.16 -1.82 5.55
CA CYS A 12 0.25 -1.55 5.81
C CYS A 12 0.83 -2.77 6.50
N GLU A 13 1.82 -3.38 5.86
CA GLU A 13 2.45 -4.60 6.35
C GLU A 13 3.92 -4.37 6.65
N THR A 14 4.45 -5.13 7.62
CA THR A 14 5.88 -5.12 7.88
C THR A 14 6.50 -6.41 7.39
N THR A 15 7.65 -6.27 6.76
CA THR A 15 8.47 -7.43 6.37
C THR A 15 9.81 -7.31 7.07
N TYR A 16 10.31 -8.44 7.55
CA TYR A 16 11.60 -8.51 8.21
C TYR A 16 12.60 -9.15 7.27
N SER A 17 13.73 -8.48 7.06
CA SER A 17 14.80 -9.04 6.24
C SER A 17 15.87 -9.63 7.16
N ASP A 18 16.06 -10.94 7.11
CA ASP A 18 17.07 -11.62 7.89
C ASP A 18 18.50 -11.25 7.46
N ASP A 19 18.67 -10.91 6.19
CA ASP A 19 19.98 -10.61 5.62
C ASP A 19 20.59 -9.34 6.21
N ILE A 20 19.75 -8.35 6.47
CA ILE A 20 20.21 -7.05 6.98
C ILE A 20 19.62 -6.70 8.34
N GLY A 21 18.77 -7.57 8.89
CA GLY A 21 18.19 -7.38 10.21
C GLY A 21 17.29 -6.16 10.35
N THR A 22 16.73 -5.68 9.24
CA THR A 22 15.88 -4.49 9.26
C THR A 22 14.43 -4.83 8.94
N ARG A 23 13.53 -4.09 9.55
CA ARG A 23 12.11 -4.13 9.21
C ARG A 23 11.82 -3.13 8.12
N ARG A 24 11.04 -3.56 7.16
CA ARG A 24 10.55 -2.66 6.11
C ARG A 24 9.04 -2.62 6.16
N TRP A 25 8.51 -1.43 6.01
CA TRP A 25 7.07 -1.23 5.89
C TRP A 25 6.70 -1.20 4.42
N THR A 26 5.63 -1.90 4.09
CA THR A 26 5.14 -1.98 2.71
C THR A 26 3.65 -1.74 2.70
N LEU A 27 3.21 -0.88 1.79
CA LEU A 27 1.80 -0.63 1.56
C LEU A 27 1.33 -1.59 0.47
N LEU A 28 0.30 -2.39 0.79
CA LEU A 28 -0.30 -3.32 -0.16
C LEU A 28 -1.61 -2.75 -0.68
N LEU A 29 -1.77 -2.77 -2.00
CA LEU A 29 -2.99 -2.37 -2.68
C LEU A 29 -3.51 -3.55 -3.48
N ILE A 30 -4.73 -3.99 -3.20
CA ILE A 30 -5.32 -5.15 -3.86
C ILE A 30 -6.59 -4.72 -4.60
N ASN A 31 -6.59 -4.90 -5.92
CA ASN A 31 -7.75 -4.59 -6.73
C ASN A 31 -8.86 -5.61 -6.48
N LYS A 32 -10.03 -5.15 -6.05
CA LYS A 32 -11.16 -6.02 -5.72
C LYS A 32 -11.71 -6.77 -6.92
N SER A 33 -11.59 -6.19 -8.11
CA SER A 33 -12.15 -6.78 -9.33
C SER A 33 -11.34 -7.96 -9.85
N ASN A 34 -10.02 -7.86 -9.81
CA ASN A 34 -9.16 -8.87 -10.44
C ASN A 34 -8.15 -9.50 -9.47
N GLY A 35 -8.09 -9.03 -8.23
CA GLY A 35 -7.17 -9.55 -7.22
C GLY A 35 -5.72 -9.15 -7.44
N LYS A 36 -5.44 -8.27 -8.39
CA LYS A 36 -4.09 -7.84 -8.67
C LYS A 36 -3.52 -7.07 -7.50
N ILE A 37 -2.27 -7.40 -7.14
CA ILE A 37 -1.61 -6.81 -5.98
C ILE A 37 -0.52 -5.84 -6.43
N ASN A 38 -0.53 -4.64 -5.87
CA ASN A 38 0.55 -3.67 -6.02
C ASN A 38 1.18 -3.43 -4.66
N THR A 39 2.49 -3.25 -4.62
CA THR A 39 3.22 -2.99 -3.38
C THR A 39 4.02 -1.70 -3.51
N ILE A 40 4.06 -0.94 -2.42
CA ILE A 40 4.79 0.32 -2.36
C ILE A 40 5.66 0.30 -1.11
N GLY A 41 6.97 0.46 -1.30
CA GLY A 41 7.89 0.55 -0.18
C GLY A 41 7.71 1.87 0.58
N LEU A 42 7.63 1.78 1.91
CA LEU A 42 7.42 2.95 2.75
C LEU A 42 8.69 3.34 3.47
N ASN A 43 8.78 4.62 3.79
CA ASN A 43 9.87 5.19 4.55
C ASN A 43 9.54 5.06 6.05
N ASP A 44 10.53 4.70 6.87
CA ASP A 44 10.39 4.56 8.33
C ASP A 44 9.91 5.84 9.00
N GLN A 45 10.14 6.98 8.37
CA GLN A 45 9.82 8.28 8.95
C GLN A 45 8.41 8.77 8.61
N MET A 46 7.67 7.99 7.84
CA MET A 46 6.30 8.38 7.46
C MET A 46 5.33 8.19 8.62
N THR A 47 4.47 9.17 8.82
CA THR A 47 3.39 9.06 9.79
C THR A 47 2.23 8.26 9.19
N MET A 48 1.33 7.79 10.04
CA MET A 48 0.15 7.06 9.56
C MET A 48 -0.70 7.90 8.62
N GLY A 49 -0.81 9.21 8.90
CA GLY A 49 -1.53 10.12 8.02
C GLY A 49 -0.91 10.23 6.63
N GLU A 50 0.41 10.24 6.56
CA GLU A 50 1.12 10.28 5.28
C GLU A 50 0.93 8.98 4.51
N VAL A 51 0.95 7.84 5.21
CA VAL A 51 0.73 6.53 4.58
C VAL A 51 -0.68 6.45 4.00
N LEU A 52 -1.69 6.91 4.74
CA LEU A 52 -3.07 6.93 4.25
C LEU A 52 -3.23 7.83 3.02
N LYS A 53 -2.60 8.99 3.06
CA LYS A 53 -2.63 9.92 1.94
C LYS A 53 -2.00 9.29 0.70
N LEU A 54 -0.86 8.63 0.88
CA LEU A 54 -0.18 7.94 -0.21
C LEU A 54 -1.06 6.83 -0.80
N ALA A 55 -1.72 6.06 0.07
CA ALA A 55 -2.63 5.00 -0.37
C ALA A 55 -3.74 5.56 -1.26
N TYR A 56 -4.38 6.64 -0.83
CA TYR A 56 -5.45 7.27 -1.60
C TYR A 56 -4.95 7.79 -2.94
N GLU A 57 -3.81 8.47 -2.95
CA GLU A 57 -3.23 9.02 -4.16
C GLU A 57 -2.90 7.92 -5.18
N GLU A 58 -2.29 6.85 -4.71
CA GLU A 58 -1.93 5.73 -5.59
C GLU A 58 -3.15 5.00 -6.13
N ILE A 59 -4.17 4.81 -5.31
CA ILE A 59 -5.41 4.18 -5.76
C ILE A 59 -6.10 5.04 -6.81
N GLU A 60 -6.16 6.34 -6.59
CA GLU A 60 -6.76 7.26 -7.56
C GLU A 60 -5.99 7.24 -8.88
N LYS A 61 -4.66 7.18 -8.80
CA LYS A 61 -3.81 7.10 -9.98
C LYS A 61 -4.07 5.81 -10.76
N LEU A 62 -4.16 4.68 -10.06
CA LEU A 62 -4.44 3.39 -10.70
C LEU A 62 -5.81 3.39 -11.37
N ASN A 63 -6.80 3.99 -10.75
CA ASN A 63 -8.14 4.10 -11.34
C ASN A 63 -8.13 4.95 -12.62
N LYS A 64 -7.34 5.99 -12.65
CA LYS A 64 -7.17 6.82 -13.85
C LYS A 64 -6.53 6.04 -15.00
N GLU A 65 -5.53 5.23 -14.67
CA GLU A 65 -4.79 4.47 -15.70
C GLU A 65 -5.62 3.35 -16.32
N GLN A 66 -6.67 2.92 -15.64
CA GLN A 66 -7.51 1.83 -16.12
C GLN A 66 -8.63 2.26 -17.06
N LYS A 67 -8.73 3.51 -17.38
CA LYS A 67 -9.75 4.01 -18.31
C LYS A 67 -9.27 3.96 -19.74
#